data_11774d98a0541159f6ac09ac276a7063
#
_entry.id   11774d98a0541159f6ac09ac276a7063
#
_cell.length_a   1.000
_cell.length_b   1.000
_cell.length_c   1.000
_cell.angle_alpha   90.00
_cell.angle_beta   90.00
_cell.angle_gamma   90.00
#
_symmetry.space_group_name_H-M   'P 1'
#
loop_
_entity.id
_entity.type
_entity.pdbx_description
1 polymer ?
#
loop_
_entity_poly.entity_id
_entity_poly.type
_entity_poly.pdbx_seq_one_letter_code
_entity_poly.pdbx_strand_id
1 'polypeptide(L)'
;MNLLALDGVACRRGGRLLFEGLSLALGPGEAALVTGPNGAGKSSLIRLAARLLRPAAGRVERGQAALADEHLALDERRLLGDALAFWSKDSTTGIEAMGLAPLAGVPVRMLSAGQRKRAALARVVASGAPLWLLDEPANGLDGDGLARIEAAIAAHRASGGAILAASHHALALPGARRIALG
;
A
#
# COMPACT_ATOMS: atom_id res chain seq x y z
N MET A 1 -11.67 11.45 -13.63
CA MET A 1 -11.83 11.75 -12.18
C MET A 1 -10.64 11.17 -11.45
N ASN A 2 -9.94 11.95 -10.63
CA ASN A 2 -8.75 11.47 -9.92
C ASN A 2 -9.15 10.57 -8.74
N LEU A 3 -8.42 9.48 -8.54
CA LEU A 3 -8.54 8.62 -7.37
C LEU A 3 -7.73 9.15 -6.19
N LEU A 4 -6.66 9.91 -6.48
CA LEU A 4 -5.86 10.66 -5.52
C LEU A 4 -5.48 12.00 -6.12
N ALA A 5 -5.58 13.08 -5.34
CA ALA A 5 -5.01 14.39 -5.67
C ALA A 5 -4.31 14.96 -4.42
N LEU A 6 -3.05 15.30 -4.61
CA LEU A 6 -2.23 16.06 -3.67
C LEU A 6 -1.97 17.42 -4.31
N ASP A 7 -2.25 18.51 -3.62
CA ASP A 7 -2.09 19.86 -4.12
C ASP A 7 -1.23 20.67 -3.15
N GLY A 8 0.01 21.00 -3.55
CA GLY A 8 0.96 21.78 -2.79
C GLY A 8 1.27 21.23 -1.39
N VAL A 9 1.25 19.90 -1.23
CA VAL A 9 1.34 19.26 0.09
C VAL A 9 2.73 19.44 0.69
N ALA A 10 2.77 19.85 1.98
CA ALA A 10 3.96 19.88 2.80
C ALA A 10 3.83 18.93 3.98
N CYS A 11 4.95 18.33 4.39
CA CYS A 11 5.03 17.43 5.54
C CYS A 11 6.09 17.89 6.53
N ARG A 12 5.69 18.01 7.79
CA ARG A 12 6.59 18.31 8.91
C ARG A 12 6.46 17.24 9.98
N ARG A 13 7.58 16.73 10.48
CA ARG A 13 7.63 15.71 11.54
C ARG A 13 8.71 16.06 12.55
N GLY A 14 8.37 16.02 13.85
CA GLY A 14 9.33 16.34 14.91
C GLY A 14 9.99 17.71 14.74
N GLY A 15 9.26 18.71 14.26
CA GLY A 15 9.80 20.06 13.98
C GLY A 15 10.55 20.18 12.63
N ARG A 16 10.95 19.07 11.99
CA ARG A 16 11.70 19.07 10.72
C ARG A 16 10.72 19.07 9.53
N LEU A 17 10.97 19.92 8.54
CA LEU A 17 10.33 19.88 7.24
C LEU A 17 10.95 18.72 6.44
N LEU A 18 10.10 17.79 5.98
CA LEU A 18 10.52 16.64 5.17
C LEU A 18 10.41 16.94 3.67
N PHE A 19 9.31 17.56 3.26
CA PHE A 19 9.10 18.05 1.89
C PHE A 19 8.00 19.11 1.88
N GLU A 20 7.97 19.91 0.82
CA GLU A 20 6.94 20.94 0.59
C GLU A 20 6.62 21.08 -0.89
N GLY A 21 5.46 21.67 -1.18
CA GLY A 21 5.01 21.98 -2.54
C GLY A 21 4.71 20.75 -3.41
N LEU A 22 4.56 19.56 -2.81
CA LEU A 22 4.37 18.33 -3.56
C LEU A 22 2.95 18.27 -4.12
N SER A 23 2.85 18.17 -5.45
CA SER A 23 1.60 17.98 -6.16
C SER A 23 1.63 16.71 -7.00
N LEU A 24 0.56 15.91 -6.92
CA LEU A 24 0.39 14.65 -7.64
C LEU A 24 -1.09 14.40 -7.87
N ALA A 25 -1.45 13.98 -9.06
CA ALA A 25 -2.78 13.44 -9.33
C ALA A 25 -2.64 12.04 -9.92
N LEU A 26 -3.46 11.11 -9.45
CA LEU A 26 -3.55 9.74 -9.98
C LEU A 26 -4.99 9.45 -10.38
N GLY A 27 -5.19 9.20 -11.66
CA GLY A 27 -6.42 8.70 -12.25
C GLY A 27 -6.44 7.17 -12.35
N PRO A 28 -7.51 6.61 -12.95
CA PRO A 28 -7.63 5.17 -13.20
C PRO A 28 -6.44 4.61 -13.99
N GLY A 29 -5.90 3.47 -13.55
CA GLY A 29 -4.76 2.78 -14.15
C GLY A 29 -3.40 3.41 -13.87
N GLU A 30 -3.35 4.60 -13.26
CA GLU A 30 -2.09 5.30 -13.01
C GLU A 30 -1.37 4.82 -11.75
N ALA A 31 -0.05 5.00 -11.74
CA ALA A 31 0.78 4.69 -10.59
C ALA A 31 1.84 5.76 -10.36
N ALA A 32 2.23 5.94 -9.09
CA ALA A 32 3.40 6.69 -8.71
C ALA A 32 4.28 5.89 -7.75
N LEU A 33 5.59 6.00 -7.91
CA LEU A 33 6.61 5.40 -7.06
C LEU A 33 7.40 6.48 -6.35
N VAL A 34 7.31 6.49 -5.03
CA VAL A 34 8.05 7.39 -4.16
C VAL A 34 9.38 6.75 -3.80
N THR A 35 10.46 7.44 -4.10
CA THR A 35 11.84 7.01 -3.84
C THR A 35 12.58 8.05 -2.99
N GLY A 36 13.70 7.68 -2.43
CA GLY A 36 14.54 8.58 -1.62
C GLY A 36 15.16 7.84 -0.44
N PRO A 37 16.13 8.48 0.26
CA PRO A 37 16.80 7.88 1.39
C PRO A 37 15.86 7.60 2.58
N ASN A 38 16.37 6.84 3.56
CA ASN A 38 15.63 6.64 4.80
C ASN A 38 15.46 7.99 5.52
N GLY A 39 14.27 8.23 6.06
CA GLY A 39 13.93 9.49 6.72
C GLY A 39 13.53 10.65 5.79
N ALA A 40 13.55 10.49 4.46
CA ALA A 40 13.13 11.52 3.49
C ALA A 40 11.61 11.82 3.53
N GLY A 41 10.82 10.97 4.19
CA GLY A 41 9.38 11.19 4.32
C GLY A 41 8.49 10.31 3.45
N LYS A 42 9.03 9.24 2.84
CA LYS A 42 8.27 8.31 1.99
C LYS A 42 7.01 7.77 2.68
N SER A 43 7.18 7.15 3.85
CA SER A 43 6.05 6.64 4.67
C SER A 43 5.13 7.76 5.14
N SER A 44 5.67 8.96 5.37
CA SER A 44 4.85 10.12 5.72
C SER A 44 3.96 10.55 4.55
N LEU A 45 4.45 10.49 3.32
CA LEU A 45 3.65 10.78 2.13
C LEU A 45 2.54 9.75 1.93
N ILE A 46 2.83 8.46 2.12
CA ILE A 46 1.81 7.40 2.10
C ILE A 46 0.73 7.65 3.17
N ARG A 47 1.14 7.99 4.40
CA ARG A 47 0.20 8.30 5.49
C ARG A 47 -0.60 9.58 5.26
N LEU A 48 -0.04 10.60 4.62
CA LEU A 48 -0.76 11.78 4.17
C LEU A 48 -1.83 11.41 3.13
N ALA A 49 -1.46 10.65 2.11
CA ALA A 49 -2.40 10.13 1.11
C ALA A 49 -3.50 9.26 1.75
N ALA A 50 -3.16 8.48 2.79
CA ALA A 50 -4.13 7.71 3.58
C ALA A 50 -5.02 8.57 4.49
N ARG A 51 -4.74 9.88 4.64
CA ARG A 51 -5.36 10.80 5.63
C ARG A 51 -5.15 10.36 7.08
N LEU A 52 -4.11 9.60 7.36
CA LEU A 52 -3.66 9.24 8.71
C LEU A 52 -2.72 10.30 9.29
N LEU A 53 -2.25 11.22 8.47
CA LEU A 53 -1.43 12.36 8.83
C LEU A 53 -2.01 13.61 8.19
N ARG A 54 -2.06 14.71 8.94
CA ARG A 54 -2.47 16.02 8.40
C ARG A 54 -1.28 16.68 7.70
N PRO A 55 -1.46 17.24 6.49
CA PRO A 55 -0.42 18.02 5.84
C PRO A 55 -0.15 19.32 6.63
N ALA A 56 1.11 19.78 6.60
CA ALA A 56 1.50 21.07 7.16
C ALA A 56 1.05 22.24 6.28
N ALA A 57 0.90 21.99 4.97
CA ALA A 57 0.31 22.90 3.98
C ALA A 57 -0.25 22.05 2.83
N GLY A 58 -1.08 22.68 2.00
CA GLY A 58 -1.71 22.04 0.85
C GLY A 58 -2.93 21.20 1.21
N ARG A 59 -3.40 20.43 0.23
CA ARG A 59 -4.62 19.64 0.34
C ARG A 59 -4.43 18.21 -0.16
N VAL A 60 -5.15 17.27 0.46
CA VAL A 60 -5.21 15.87 0.05
C VAL A 60 -6.67 15.51 -0.21
N GLU A 61 -6.96 15.11 -1.44
CA GLU A 61 -8.27 14.61 -1.85
C GLU A 61 -8.11 13.18 -2.36
N ARG A 62 -8.95 12.28 -1.89
CA ARG A 62 -9.01 10.90 -2.35
C ARG A 62 -10.37 10.27 -2.11
N GLY A 63 -10.69 9.27 -2.92
CA GLY A 63 -11.79 8.35 -2.71
C GLY A 63 -11.47 7.25 -1.68
N GLN A 64 -12.12 6.10 -1.82
CA GLN A 64 -11.82 4.92 -1.02
C GLN A 64 -10.40 4.43 -1.32
N ALA A 65 -9.65 4.09 -0.27
CA ALA A 65 -8.30 3.59 -0.40
C ALA A 65 -8.03 2.44 0.58
N ALA A 66 -7.14 1.53 0.18
CA ALA A 66 -6.57 0.52 1.05
C ALA A 66 -5.08 0.80 1.28
N LEU A 67 -4.64 0.63 2.51
CA LEU A 67 -3.26 0.87 2.93
C LEU A 67 -2.60 -0.43 3.36
N ALA A 68 -1.41 -0.72 2.85
CA ALA A 68 -0.46 -1.65 3.45
C ALA A 68 0.78 -0.88 3.89
N ASP A 69 1.03 -0.88 5.18
CA ASP A 69 2.23 -0.31 5.79
C ASP A 69 2.92 -1.36 6.68
N GLU A 70 3.73 -0.92 7.62
CA GLU A 70 4.41 -1.80 8.58
C GLU A 70 3.46 -2.52 9.55
N HIS A 71 2.23 -1.99 9.72
CA HIS A 71 1.24 -2.57 10.63
C HIS A 71 0.46 -3.67 9.92
N LEU A 72 0.38 -4.83 10.54
CA LEU A 72 -0.34 -5.98 9.97
C LEU A 72 -1.85 -5.71 9.81
N ALA A 73 -2.45 -4.98 10.75
CA ALA A 73 -3.88 -4.64 10.80
C ALA A 73 -4.81 -5.88 10.72
N LEU A 74 -4.36 -7.02 11.22
CA LEU A 74 -5.13 -8.26 11.37
C LEU A 74 -5.11 -8.68 12.84
N ASP A 75 -6.23 -9.23 13.33
CA ASP A 75 -6.29 -9.80 14.68
C ASP A 75 -5.42 -11.06 14.75
N GLU A 76 -4.35 -10.99 15.52
CA GLU A 76 -3.36 -12.07 15.65
C GLU A 76 -3.92 -13.34 16.28
N ARG A 77 -5.05 -13.26 17.01
CA ARG A 77 -5.67 -14.40 17.68
C ARG A 77 -6.62 -15.17 16.76
N ARG A 78 -7.08 -14.55 15.66
CA ARG A 78 -7.99 -15.19 14.69
C ARG A 78 -7.22 -16.09 13.73
N LEU A 79 -7.95 -17.02 13.11
CA LEU A 79 -7.50 -17.71 11.92
C LEU A 79 -7.34 -16.71 10.78
N LEU A 80 -6.37 -16.92 9.90
CA LEU A 80 -6.08 -15.98 8.82
C LEU A 80 -7.30 -15.69 7.94
N GLY A 81 -8.06 -16.73 7.58
CA GLY A 81 -9.29 -16.57 6.79
C GLY A 81 -10.31 -15.67 7.47
N ASP A 82 -10.55 -15.89 8.77
CA ASP A 82 -11.51 -15.10 9.55
C ASP A 82 -11.03 -13.65 9.76
N ALA A 83 -9.71 -13.48 9.97
CA ALA A 83 -9.12 -12.15 10.13
C ALA A 83 -9.23 -11.32 8.84
N LEU A 84 -9.09 -11.94 7.67
CA LEU A 84 -9.26 -11.28 6.37
C LEU A 84 -10.74 -11.05 6.04
N ALA A 85 -11.64 -11.99 6.38
CA ALA A 85 -13.06 -11.85 6.18
C ALA A 85 -13.69 -10.68 6.96
N PHE A 86 -13.05 -10.24 8.05
CA PHE A 86 -13.45 -9.01 8.76
C PHE A 86 -13.34 -7.76 7.87
N TRP A 87 -12.36 -7.72 6.96
CA TRP A 87 -12.09 -6.56 6.11
C TRP A 87 -12.83 -6.58 4.78
N SER A 88 -13.20 -7.76 4.29
CA SER A 88 -13.86 -7.92 2.99
C SER A 88 -14.73 -9.17 2.97
N LYS A 89 -15.90 -9.04 2.35
CA LYS A 89 -16.78 -10.20 2.09
C LYS A 89 -16.13 -11.21 1.11
N ASP A 90 -15.27 -10.74 0.24
CA ASP A 90 -14.47 -11.54 -0.70
C ASP A 90 -13.01 -11.58 -0.29
N SER A 91 -12.73 -12.16 0.89
CA SER A 91 -11.35 -12.36 1.35
C SER A 91 -10.60 -13.43 0.56
N THR A 92 -11.31 -14.32 -0.14
CA THR A 92 -10.76 -15.43 -0.92
C THR A 92 -9.83 -14.93 -2.02
N THR A 93 -10.26 -13.90 -2.77
CA THR A 93 -9.44 -13.27 -3.83
C THR A 93 -8.08 -12.82 -3.31
N GLY A 94 -8.02 -12.18 -2.15
CA GLY A 94 -6.75 -11.75 -1.56
C GLY A 94 -5.88 -12.92 -1.08
N ILE A 95 -6.51 -13.93 -0.47
CA ILE A 95 -5.85 -15.16 0.02
C ILE A 95 -5.19 -15.89 -1.15
N GLU A 96 -5.90 -16.09 -2.24
CA GLU A 96 -5.41 -16.78 -3.44
C GLU A 96 -4.32 -15.98 -4.14
N ALA A 97 -4.54 -14.67 -4.36
CA ALA A 97 -3.57 -13.80 -5.00
C ALA A 97 -2.21 -13.82 -4.28
N MET A 98 -2.22 -13.85 -2.94
CA MET A 98 -0.98 -13.88 -2.14
C MET A 98 -0.49 -15.31 -1.80
N GLY A 99 -1.09 -16.36 -2.36
CA GLY A 99 -0.67 -17.75 -2.14
C GLY A 99 -0.84 -18.22 -0.69
N LEU A 100 -1.87 -17.75 0.00
CA LEU A 100 -2.09 -18.02 1.42
C LEU A 100 -3.20 -19.05 1.68
N ALA A 101 -3.78 -19.65 0.64
CA ALA A 101 -4.87 -20.62 0.78
C ALA A 101 -4.54 -21.79 1.76
N PRO A 102 -3.34 -22.39 1.75
CA PRO A 102 -3.00 -23.45 2.72
C PRO A 102 -2.92 -22.95 4.18
N LEU A 103 -2.85 -21.64 4.39
CA LEU A 103 -2.69 -21.01 5.71
C LEU A 103 -3.99 -20.38 6.24
N ALA A 104 -5.10 -20.49 5.51
CA ALA A 104 -6.37 -19.87 5.90
C ALA A 104 -6.86 -20.31 7.31
N GLY A 105 -6.60 -21.57 7.68
CA GLY A 105 -6.92 -22.14 8.99
C GLY A 105 -5.82 -21.98 10.05
N VAL A 106 -4.76 -21.22 9.78
CA VAL A 106 -3.66 -20.98 10.72
C VAL A 106 -3.89 -19.69 11.48
N PRO A 107 -3.71 -19.64 12.82
CA PRO A 107 -3.76 -18.40 13.58
C PRO A 107 -2.72 -17.38 13.08
N VAL A 108 -3.12 -16.13 12.91
CA VAL A 108 -2.26 -15.06 12.35
C VAL A 108 -0.93 -14.92 13.12
N ARG A 109 -0.95 -15.09 14.45
CA ARG A 109 0.28 -15.04 15.27
C ARG A 109 1.31 -16.11 14.93
N MET A 110 0.89 -17.22 14.31
CA MET A 110 1.79 -18.34 13.94
C MET A 110 2.42 -18.16 12.55
N LEU A 111 2.02 -17.15 11.80
CA LEU A 111 2.58 -16.85 10.51
C LEU A 111 4.02 -16.32 10.64
N SER A 112 4.90 -16.72 9.72
CA SER A 112 6.23 -16.12 9.59
C SER A 112 6.13 -14.64 9.19
N ALA A 113 7.23 -13.88 9.31
CA ALA A 113 7.26 -12.47 8.93
C ALA A 113 6.85 -12.25 7.47
N GLY A 114 7.37 -13.06 6.53
CA GLY A 114 7.00 -13.00 5.11
C GLY A 114 5.52 -13.38 4.87
N GLN A 115 4.99 -14.38 5.58
CA GLN A 115 3.57 -14.74 5.52
C GLN A 115 2.68 -13.64 6.07
N ARG A 116 3.08 -12.98 7.17
CA ARG A 116 2.36 -11.80 7.69
C ARG A 116 2.37 -10.63 6.70
N LYS A 117 3.50 -10.39 6.03
CA LYS A 117 3.58 -9.37 4.99
C LYS A 117 2.63 -9.70 3.84
N ARG A 118 2.61 -10.94 3.36
CA ARG A 118 1.65 -11.39 2.33
C ARG A 118 0.21 -11.26 2.81
N ALA A 119 -0.09 -11.54 4.08
CA ALA A 119 -1.43 -11.38 4.65
C ALA A 119 -1.88 -9.90 4.69
N ALA A 120 -0.98 -8.97 5.02
CA ALA A 120 -1.28 -7.54 4.94
C ALA A 120 -1.60 -7.09 3.51
N LEU A 121 -0.87 -7.63 2.52
CA LEU A 121 -1.12 -7.36 1.10
C LEU A 121 -2.42 -8.03 0.61
N ALA A 122 -2.70 -9.26 1.06
CA ALA A 122 -3.97 -9.96 0.77
C ALA A 122 -5.18 -9.13 1.20
N ARG A 123 -5.11 -8.46 2.35
CA ARG A 123 -6.14 -7.56 2.84
C ARG A 123 -6.37 -6.37 1.88
N VAL A 124 -5.29 -5.81 1.33
CA VAL A 124 -5.39 -4.72 0.35
C VAL A 124 -6.03 -5.23 -0.95
N VAL A 125 -5.60 -6.38 -1.46
CA VAL A 125 -6.18 -6.99 -2.67
C VAL A 125 -7.68 -7.25 -2.49
N ALA A 126 -8.07 -7.85 -1.36
CA ALA A 126 -9.46 -8.18 -1.05
C ALA A 126 -10.36 -6.96 -0.80
N SER A 127 -9.78 -5.78 -0.52
CA SER A 127 -10.53 -4.59 -0.10
C SER A 127 -11.49 -4.03 -1.16
N GLY A 128 -11.26 -4.32 -2.44
CA GLY A 128 -11.97 -3.69 -3.56
C GLY A 128 -11.77 -2.18 -3.69
N ALA A 129 -10.84 -1.60 -2.90
CA ALA A 129 -10.58 -0.17 -2.94
C ALA A 129 -9.90 0.24 -4.25
N PRO A 130 -10.37 1.30 -4.94
CA PRO A 130 -9.81 1.72 -6.21
C PRO A 130 -8.40 2.36 -6.08
N LEU A 131 -8.00 2.78 -4.90
CA LEU A 131 -6.66 3.32 -4.63
C LEU A 131 -5.91 2.42 -3.65
N TRP A 132 -4.74 1.94 -4.05
CA TRP A 132 -3.83 1.23 -3.15
C TRP A 132 -2.68 2.13 -2.74
N LEU A 133 -2.44 2.20 -1.44
CA LEU A 133 -1.35 2.93 -0.80
C LEU A 133 -0.41 1.89 -0.18
N LEU A 134 0.80 1.77 -0.72
CA LEU A 134 1.71 0.69 -0.40
C LEU A 134 3.02 1.25 0.16
N ASP A 135 3.29 1.01 1.44
CA ASP A 135 4.55 1.40 2.07
C ASP A 135 5.47 0.19 2.18
N GLU A 136 6.57 0.22 1.42
CA GLU A 136 7.57 -0.85 1.32
C GLU A 136 6.95 -2.24 1.06
N PRO A 137 6.12 -2.40 -0.01
CA PRO A 137 5.37 -3.65 -0.23
C PRO A 137 6.27 -4.85 -0.49
N ALA A 138 7.46 -4.66 -1.07
CA ALA A 138 8.41 -5.72 -1.40
C ALA A 138 9.28 -6.14 -0.20
N ASN A 139 9.34 -5.32 0.87
CA ASN A 139 10.22 -5.60 1.99
C ASN A 139 9.79 -6.87 2.75
N GLY A 140 10.73 -7.81 2.94
CA GLY A 140 10.50 -9.08 3.64
C GLY A 140 9.75 -10.13 2.82
N LEU A 141 9.51 -9.90 1.53
CA LEU A 141 8.99 -10.92 0.61
C LEU A 141 10.13 -11.74 -0.01
N ASP A 142 9.86 -13.02 -0.22
CA ASP A 142 10.63 -13.88 -1.11
C ASP A 142 10.27 -13.62 -2.59
N GLY A 143 10.96 -14.30 -3.51
CA GLY A 143 10.72 -14.13 -4.95
C GLY A 143 9.29 -14.47 -5.38
N ASP A 144 8.64 -15.50 -4.77
CA ASP A 144 7.25 -15.85 -5.04
C ASP A 144 6.31 -14.73 -4.54
N GLY A 145 6.53 -14.25 -3.32
CA GLY A 145 5.73 -13.17 -2.76
C GLY A 145 5.84 -11.86 -3.55
N LEU A 146 7.06 -11.55 -4.05
CA LEU A 146 7.28 -10.39 -4.90
C LEU A 146 6.53 -10.53 -6.23
N ALA A 147 6.67 -11.67 -6.91
CA ALA A 147 5.97 -11.92 -8.18
C ALA A 147 4.44 -11.83 -8.03
N ARG A 148 3.89 -12.32 -6.90
CA ARG A 148 2.46 -12.26 -6.60
C ARG A 148 1.96 -10.83 -6.40
N ILE A 149 2.68 -10.01 -5.64
CA ILE A 149 2.24 -8.62 -5.45
C ILE A 149 2.38 -7.82 -6.74
N GLU A 150 3.40 -8.04 -7.55
CA GLU A 150 3.56 -7.39 -8.86
C GLU A 150 2.43 -7.78 -9.82
N ALA A 151 2.03 -9.05 -9.85
CA ALA A 151 0.89 -9.51 -10.64
C ALA A 151 -0.43 -8.88 -10.15
N ALA A 152 -0.65 -8.82 -8.84
CA ALA A 152 -1.84 -8.19 -8.26
C ALA A 152 -1.90 -6.67 -8.58
N ILE A 153 -0.77 -5.97 -8.51
CA ILE A 153 -0.62 -4.57 -8.90
C ILE A 153 -0.98 -4.38 -10.39
N ALA A 154 -0.44 -5.23 -11.26
CA ALA A 154 -0.73 -5.16 -12.69
C ALA A 154 -2.22 -5.37 -12.99
N ALA A 155 -2.84 -6.38 -12.38
CA ALA A 155 -4.28 -6.66 -12.51
C ALA A 155 -5.14 -5.50 -11.98
N HIS A 156 -4.79 -4.95 -10.82
CA HIS A 156 -5.50 -3.81 -10.23
C HIS A 156 -5.47 -2.59 -11.15
N ARG A 157 -4.31 -2.25 -11.70
CA ARG A 157 -4.18 -1.14 -12.65
C ARG A 157 -4.94 -1.39 -13.96
N ALA A 158 -4.89 -2.62 -14.48
CA ALA A 158 -5.63 -3.00 -15.68
C ALA A 158 -7.15 -2.88 -15.51
N SER A 159 -7.66 -3.08 -14.28
CA SER A 159 -9.08 -2.86 -13.93
C SER A 159 -9.42 -1.40 -13.61
N GLY A 160 -8.49 -0.46 -13.78
CA GLY A 160 -8.70 0.96 -13.54
C GLY A 160 -8.35 1.42 -12.12
N GLY A 161 -7.74 0.59 -11.30
CA GLY A 161 -7.23 0.99 -9.99
C GLY A 161 -5.97 1.85 -10.09
N ALA A 162 -5.70 2.68 -9.08
CA ALA A 162 -4.49 3.50 -8.98
C ALA A 162 -3.60 3.06 -7.83
N ILE A 163 -2.30 3.32 -7.94
CA ILE A 163 -1.30 2.94 -6.94
C ILE A 163 -0.39 4.11 -6.59
N LEU A 164 -0.25 4.36 -5.30
CA LEU A 164 0.86 5.13 -4.75
C LEU A 164 1.71 4.19 -3.90
N ALA A 165 2.92 3.89 -4.34
CA ALA A 165 3.85 3.04 -3.61
C ALA A 165 5.09 3.81 -3.18
N ALA A 166 5.59 3.52 -1.99
CA ALA A 166 6.91 3.93 -1.53
C ALA A 166 7.80 2.68 -1.44
N SER A 167 8.94 2.69 -2.07
CA SER A 167 9.88 1.57 -2.00
C SER A 167 11.32 2.03 -2.25
N HIS A 168 12.25 1.39 -1.54
CA HIS A 168 13.67 1.46 -1.84
C HIS A 168 14.16 0.18 -2.56
N HIS A 169 13.35 -0.86 -2.61
CA HIS A 169 13.58 -2.08 -3.39
C HIS A 169 12.99 -1.96 -4.80
N ALA A 170 13.51 -2.76 -5.71
CA ALA A 170 12.93 -2.88 -7.03
C ALA A 170 11.49 -3.42 -6.91
N LEU A 171 10.54 -2.68 -7.44
CA LEU A 171 9.14 -3.04 -7.57
C LEU A 171 8.73 -2.75 -9.01
N ALA A 172 8.25 -3.75 -9.73
CA ALA A 172 7.83 -3.58 -11.11
C ALA A 172 6.53 -2.77 -11.20
N LEU A 173 6.71 -1.48 -11.50
CA LEU A 173 5.62 -0.52 -11.75
C LEU A 173 5.83 0.16 -13.11
N PRO A 174 5.61 -0.54 -14.23
CA PRO A 174 5.83 0.04 -15.55
C PRO A 174 4.97 1.29 -15.77
N GLY A 175 5.60 2.36 -16.30
CA GLY A 175 4.93 3.65 -16.54
C GLY A 175 4.55 4.44 -15.27
N ALA A 176 5.02 4.05 -14.10
CA ALA A 176 4.77 4.83 -12.88
C ALA A 176 5.53 6.17 -12.91
N ARG A 177 4.87 7.23 -12.45
CA ARG A 177 5.54 8.51 -12.18
C ARG A 177 6.50 8.34 -11.01
N ARG A 178 7.74 8.81 -11.15
CA ARG A 178 8.72 8.79 -10.06
C ARG A 178 8.68 10.09 -9.28
N ILE A 179 8.61 9.97 -7.96
CA ILE A 179 8.67 11.08 -7.00
C ILE A 179 9.90 10.84 -6.14
N ALA A 180 10.93 11.65 -6.34
CA ALA A 180 12.13 11.60 -5.50
C ALA A 180 11.95 12.56 -4.31
N LEU A 181 12.11 12.07 -3.09
CA LEU A 181 12.16 12.85 -1.86
C LEU A 181 13.59 12.88 -1.34
N GLY A 182 14.06 14.05 -0.89
CA GLY A 182 15.39 14.25 -0.31
C GLY A 182 16.09 15.45 -0.88
#